data_5edcb3121f32c473d3548d25f63298ea
#
_entry.id   5edcb3121f32c473d3548d25f63298ea
#
_cell.length_a   1.000
_cell.length_b   1.000
_cell.length_c   1.000
_cell.angle_alpha   90.00
_cell.angle_beta   90.00
_cell.angle_gamma   90.00
#
_symmetry.space_group_name_H-M   'P 1'
#
loop_
_entity.id
_entity.type
_entity.pdbx_description
1 polymer ?
#
loop_
_entity_poly.entity_id
_entity_poly.type
_entity_poly.pdbx_seq_one_letter_code
_entity_poly.pdbx_strand_id
1 'polypeptide(L)'
;MEASKFDDLKAWVGRSQTLHDTLHPTPAAALMATLDHPPQAWAIGTPLPPLWHWLYFLPLHRASEIGADGHAQRGGFLPPVPLPRRMWAGSQFSFHAPLRIGDAVTRRSTIAEVTPKQGRSGALVFVKVRHEVFAQGSSSPALTELHDIVYREAHRPSDVEAPPQPAPAEATWHRALRPDDVLLFRYSALTFNGHRIHYDRRYVTEVEGYPGLVVHGPLIATLLLDLLRRELPQAEVASFQFRALRPTFDGAEMHVNGAREGDTVRLWAQDHAGWLTMDATATLQPAGGRP
;
A
#
# COMPACT_ATOMS: atom_id res chain seq x y z
N MET A 1 -29.85 25.10 -2.43
CA MET A 1 -28.70 24.29 -2.00
C MET A 1 -27.83 24.16 -3.23
N GLU A 2 -26.68 24.82 -3.27
CA GLU A 2 -25.70 24.56 -4.31
C GLU A 2 -25.28 23.09 -4.23
N ALA A 3 -25.38 22.37 -5.36
CA ALA A 3 -24.86 21.02 -5.47
C ALA A 3 -23.39 21.04 -5.05
N SER A 4 -22.99 20.14 -4.14
CA SER A 4 -21.60 20.06 -3.71
C SER A 4 -20.72 19.84 -4.95
N LYS A 5 -19.62 20.57 -5.08
CA LYS A 5 -18.60 20.45 -6.14
C LYS A 5 -18.17 18.98 -6.40
N PHE A 6 -18.52 18.06 -5.51
CA PHE A 6 -18.15 16.66 -5.53
C PHE A 6 -19.33 15.69 -5.70
N ASP A 7 -20.56 16.17 -5.85
CA ASP A 7 -21.75 15.29 -5.91
C ASP A 7 -21.71 14.38 -7.14
N ASP A 8 -21.22 14.88 -8.28
CA ASP A 8 -21.06 14.09 -9.52
C ASP A 8 -20.10 12.91 -9.37
N LEU A 9 -19.19 12.97 -8.39
CA LEU A 9 -18.22 11.88 -8.15
C LEU A 9 -18.89 10.60 -7.61
N LYS A 10 -20.06 10.73 -6.99
CA LYS A 10 -20.83 9.57 -6.48
C LYS A 10 -21.32 8.66 -7.59
N ALA A 11 -21.49 9.18 -8.81
CA ALA A 11 -21.85 8.39 -9.99
C ALA A 11 -20.78 7.36 -10.38
N TRP A 12 -19.59 7.45 -9.81
CA TRP A 12 -18.48 6.49 -10.04
C TRP A 12 -18.58 5.24 -9.17
N VAL A 13 -19.42 5.25 -8.12
CA VAL A 13 -19.66 4.07 -7.28
C VAL A 13 -20.27 2.94 -8.12
N GLY A 14 -19.74 1.73 -7.95
CA GLY A 14 -20.11 0.55 -8.73
C GLY A 14 -19.32 0.38 -10.03
N ARG A 15 -18.57 1.40 -10.49
CA ARG A 15 -17.68 1.24 -11.64
C ARG A 15 -16.61 0.20 -11.35
N SER A 16 -16.40 -0.71 -12.28
CA SER A 16 -15.45 -1.80 -12.14
C SER A 16 -14.51 -1.91 -13.33
N GLN A 17 -13.35 -2.51 -13.09
CA GLN A 17 -12.40 -2.94 -14.11
C GLN A 17 -11.87 -4.33 -13.76
N THR A 18 -11.46 -5.06 -14.78
CA THR A 18 -10.88 -6.39 -14.63
C THR A 18 -9.52 -6.41 -15.33
N LEU A 19 -8.50 -6.93 -14.64
CA LEU A 19 -7.16 -7.13 -15.16
C LEU A 19 -6.79 -8.62 -15.01
N HIS A 20 -5.97 -9.10 -15.95
CA HIS A 20 -5.46 -10.47 -15.95
C HIS A 20 -3.94 -10.43 -15.87
N ASP A 21 -3.36 -11.41 -15.18
CA ASP A 21 -1.91 -11.56 -15.08
C ASP A 21 -1.55 -13.03 -14.82
N THR A 22 -0.26 -13.31 -14.79
CA THR A 22 0.30 -14.61 -14.37
C THR A 22 1.34 -14.34 -13.29
N LEU A 23 1.30 -15.10 -12.21
CA LEU A 23 2.24 -14.94 -11.10
C LEU A 23 3.60 -15.54 -11.45
N HIS A 24 4.40 -14.79 -12.24
CA HIS A 24 5.74 -15.17 -12.63
C HIS A 24 6.72 -15.13 -11.44
N PRO A 25 7.77 -15.98 -11.41
CA PRO A 25 8.73 -16.03 -10.29
C PRO A 25 9.62 -14.80 -10.18
N THR A 26 9.92 -14.11 -11.29
CA THR A 26 10.90 -13.03 -11.33
C THR A 26 10.55 -11.84 -10.44
N PRO A 27 9.31 -11.29 -10.43
CA PRO A 27 8.97 -10.19 -9.52
C PRO A 27 9.13 -10.58 -8.04
N ALA A 28 8.74 -11.81 -7.66
CA ALA A 28 8.89 -12.29 -6.30
C ALA A 28 10.37 -12.45 -5.90
N ALA A 29 11.20 -13.03 -6.78
CA ALA A 29 12.64 -13.12 -6.55
C ALA A 29 13.29 -11.74 -6.42
N ALA A 30 12.90 -10.78 -7.26
CA ALA A 30 13.41 -9.42 -7.23
C ALA A 30 13.02 -8.65 -5.96
N LEU A 31 11.78 -8.80 -5.47
CA LEU A 31 11.39 -8.21 -4.18
C LEU A 31 12.14 -8.87 -3.03
N MET A 32 12.30 -10.19 -3.04
CA MET A 32 13.06 -10.92 -2.03
C MET A 32 14.49 -10.39 -1.91
N ALA A 33 15.17 -10.20 -3.05
CA ALA A 33 16.51 -9.60 -3.10
C ALA A 33 16.51 -8.13 -2.67
N THR A 34 15.40 -7.39 -2.91
CA THR A 34 15.25 -5.99 -2.48
C THR A 34 15.09 -5.88 -0.97
N LEU A 35 14.45 -6.86 -0.33
CA LEU A 35 14.25 -6.93 1.12
C LEU A 35 15.42 -7.60 1.87
N ASP A 36 16.51 -7.90 1.17
CA ASP A 36 17.73 -8.52 1.71
C ASP A 36 17.47 -9.89 2.35
N HIS A 37 16.71 -10.74 1.63
CA HIS A 37 16.57 -12.14 1.99
C HIS A 37 17.58 -13.00 1.24
N PRO A 38 18.00 -14.14 1.82
CA PRO A 38 18.76 -15.15 1.10
C PRO A 38 18.03 -15.62 -0.18
N PRO A 39 18.73 -15.95 -1.24
CA PRO A 39 18.10 -16.48 -2.46
C PRO A 39 17.23 -17.70 -2.17
N GLN A 40 16.06 -17.73 -2.77
CA GLN A 40 15.10 -18.84 -2.69
C GLN A 40 14.66 -19.23 -4.11
N ALA A 41 14.48 -20.53 -4.33
CA ALA A 41 13.86 -21.02 -5.56
C ALA A 41 12.34 -20.73 -5.54
N TRP A 42 11.88 -20.02 -6.56
CA TRP A 42 10.46 -19.72 -6.77
C TRP A 42 9.88 -20.68 -7.81
N ALA A 43 9.70 -21.95 -7.41
CA ALA A 43 9.11 -22.97 -8.27
C ALA A 43 7.60 -22.73 -8.45
N ILE A 44 7.04 -23.27 -9.54
CA ILE A 44 5.58 -23.30 -9.74
C ILE A 44 4.91 -23.99 -8.54
N GLY A 45 3.80 -23.41 -8.06
CA GLY A 45 3.12 -23.87 -6.87
C GLY A 45 3.61 -23.27 -5.55
N THR A 46 4.77 -22.56 -5.53
CA THR A 46 5.25 -21.87 -4.32
C THR A 46 4.25 -20.78 -3.90
N PRO A 47 3.78 -20.76 -2.64
CA PRO A 47 2.87 -19.72 -2.17
C PRO A 47 3.50 -18.33 -2.25
N LEU A 48 2.74 -17.37 -2.76
CA LEU A 48 3.13 -15.98 -2.81
C LEU A 48 2.87 -15.33 -1.42
N PRO A 49 3.86 -14.69 -0.80
CA PRO A 49 3.66 -14.02 0.48
C PRO A 49 2.55 -12.96 0.43
N PRO A 50 1.83 -12.71 1.54
CA PRO A 50 0.87 -11.63 1.64
C PRO A 50 1.44 -10.29 1.17
N LEU A 51 0.63 -9.46 0.51
CA LEU A 51 0.94 -8.18 -0.15
C LEU A 51 1.81 -8.26 -1.41
N TRP A 52 2.49 -9.39 -1.69
CA TRP A 52 3.35 -9.50 -2.88
C TRP A 52 2.54 -9.56 -4.19
N HIS A 53 1.23 -9.70 -4.13
CA HIS A 53 0.35 -9.54 -5.29
C HIS A 53 0.41 -8.13 -5.90
N TRP A 54 0.91 -7.12 -5.19
CA TRP A 54 1.18 -5.78 -5.70
C TRP A 54 2.30 -5.70 -6.75
N LEU A 55 3.11 -6.76 -6.87
CA LEU A 55 4.13 -6.91 -7.93
C LEU A 55 3.53 -7.27 -9.28
N TYR A 56 2.24 -7.54 -9.32
CA TYR A 56 1.49 -7.98 -10.49
C TYR A 56 0.36 -7.00 -10.76
N PHE A 57 -0.34 -7.18 -11.90
CA PHE A 57 -1.39 -6.26 -12.34
C PHE A 57 -0.89 -4.82 -12.44
N LEU A 58 0.31 -4.66 -12.99
CA LEU A 58 1.01 -3.38 -13.08
C LEU A 58 0.14 -2.31 -13.79
N PRO A 59 0.21 -1.03 -13.37
CA PRO A 59 -0.56 0.06 -13.97
C PRO A 59 0.04 0.50 -15.31
N LEU A 60 -0.20 -0.27 -16.37
CA LEU A 60 0.36 -0.06 -17.71
C LEU A 60 -0.38 1.05 -18.44
N HIS A 61 0.01 2.29 -18.20
CA HIS A 61 -0.48 3.47 -18.92
C HIS A 61 0.55 3.94 -19.95
N ARG A 62 0.07 4.45 -21.08
CA ARG A 62 0.95 5.07 -22.09
C ARG A 62 1.58 6.33 -21.50
N ALA A 63 2.76 6.71 -21.95
CA ALA A 63 3.44 7.93 -21.51
C ALA A 63 2.56 9.17 -21.65
N SER A 64 1.76 9.26 -22.73
CA SER A 64 0.79 10.35 -22.96
C SER A 64 -0.39 10.39 -21.97
N GLU A 65 -0.58 9.34 -21.18
CA GLU A 65 -1.65 9.23 -20.18
C GLU A 65 -1.14 9.50 -18.76
N ILE A 66 0.16 9.81 -18.62
CA ILE A 66 0.79 10.11 -17.34
C ILE A 66 0.72 11.62 -17.07
N GLY A 67 0.35 11.97 -15.84
CA GLY A 67 0.34 13.34 -15.35
C GLY A 67 1.73 13.81 -14.90
N ALA A 68 1.84 15.11 -14.57
CA ALA A 68 3.10 15.73 -14.18
C ALA A 68 3.69 15.15 -12.87
N ASP A 69 2.86 14.56 -12.01
CA ASP A 69 3.24 13.89 -10.77
C ASP A 69 3.73 12.45 -10.99
N GLY A 70 3.63 11.92 -12.22
CA GLY A 70 4.00 10.54 -12.56
C GLY A 70 2.88 9.51 -12.39
N HIS A 71 1.70 9.90 -11.93
CA HIS A 71 0.52 9.04 -11.92
C HIS A 71 -0.24 9.11 -13.25
N ALA A 72 -1.07 8.08 -13.50
CA ALA A 72 -2.06 8.17 -14.58
C ALA A 72 -2.96 9.40 -14.41
N GLN A 73 -3.29 10.05 -15.52
CA GLN A 73 -4.24 11.16 -15.56
C GLN A 73 -5.59 10.73 -14.96
N ARG A 74 -6.29 11.70 -14.39
CA ARG A 74 -7.55 11.46 -13.70
C ARG A 74 -8.70 11.21 -14.67
N GLY A 75 -9.75 10.53 -14.20
CA GLY A 75 -10.93 10.22 -15.01
C GLY A 75 -10.84 8.91 -15.80
N GLY A 76 -9.76 8.12 -15.58
CA GLY A 76 -9.67 6.73 -16.04
C GLY A 76 -10.60 5.82 -15.22
N PHE A 77 -10.06 4.86 -14.48
CA PHE A 77 -10.85 4.02 -13.56
C PHE A 77 -11.29 4.80 -12.32
N LEU A 78 -10.37 5.55 -11.68
CA LEU A 78 -10.69 6.38 -10.52
C LEU A 78 -11.41 7.68 -10.92
N PRO A 79 -12.28 8.23 -10.06
CA PRO A 79 -13.02 9.45 -10.33
C PRO A 79 -12.10 10.67 -10.56
N PRO A 80 -12.52 11.65 -11.39
CA PRO A 80 -11.75 12.85 -11.68
C PRO A 80 -11.82 13.86 -10.54
N VAL A 81 -11.37 13.46 -9.35
CA VAL A 81 -11.39 14.32 -8.17
C VAL A 81 -10.52 15.56 -8.41
N PRO A 82 -11.07 16.81 -8.31
CA PRO A 82 -10.34 18.03 -8.60
C PRO A 82 -9.50 18.52 -7.40
N LEU A 83 -8.82 17.59 -6.71
CA LEU A 83 -7.91 17.89 -5.60
C LEU A 83 -6.51 17.39 -5.95
N PRO A 84 -5.46 18.23 -5.82
CA PRO A 84 -4.14 17.95 -6.39
C PRO A 84 -3.43 16.73 -5.78
N ARG A 85 -3.53 16.52 -4.49
CA ARG A 85 -2.80 15.46 -3.80
C ARG A 85 -3.63 14.19 -3.67
N ARG A 86 -3.03 13.05 -4.02
CA ARG A 86 -3.62 11.72 -3.85
C ARG A 86 -2.70 10.88 -2.99
N MET A 87 -3.24 10.29 -1.94
CA MET A 87 -2.50 9.49 -0.97
C MET A 87 -3.17 8.13 -0.74
N TRP A 88 -2.38 7.10 -0.53
CA TRP A 88 -2.86 5.83 0.00
C TRP A 88 -3.01 5.95 1.52
N ALA A 89 -4.25 6.01 2.00
CA ALA A 89 -4.51 6.21 3.43
C ALA A 89 -4.40 4.92 4.25
N GLY A 90 -4.71 3.78 3.62
CA GLY A 90 -4.65 2.47 4.26
C GLY A 90 -5.30 1.40 3.41
N SER A 91 -5.20 0.16 3.85
CA SER A 91 -5.94 -0.98 3.27
C SER A 91 -6.29 -2.01 4.33
N GLN A 92 -7.34 -2.80 4.02
CA GLN A 92 -7.77 -3.96 4.79
C GLN A 92 -7.77 -5.17 3.86
N PHE A 93 -7.19 -6.27 4.31
CA PHE A 93 -7.04 -7.52 3.55
C PHE A 93 -7.72 -8.67 4.27
N SER A 94 -8.36 -9.53 3.49
CA SER A 94 -8.77 -10.88 3.89
C SER A 94 -8.11 -11.87 2.94
N PHE A 95 -7.31 -12.78 3.47
CA PHE A 95 -6.62 -13.83 2.72
C PHE A 95 -7.41 -15.12 2.86
N HIS A 96 -8.08 -15.55 1.78
CA HIS A 96 -8.99 -16.69 1.78
C HIS A 96 -8.29 -17.97 1.32
N ALA A 97 -7.36 -17.84 0.37
CA ALA A 97 -6.56 -18.95 -0.16
C ALA A 97 -5.18 -18.42 -0.61
N PRO A 98 -4.14 -19.26 -0.62
CA PRO A 98 -2.84 -18.85 -1.12
C PRO A 98 -2.88 -18.66 -2.64
N LEU A 99 -2.37 -17.52 -3.12
CA LEU A 99 -1.95 -17.33 -4.49
C LEU A 99 -0.59 -18.02 -4.68
N ARG A 100 -0.35 -18.64 -5.85
CA ARG A 100 0.87 -19.44 -6.08
C ARG A 100 1.58 -19.00 -7.34
N ILE A 101 2.90 -19.12 -7.33
CA ILE A 101 3.72 -18.95 -8.54
C ILE A 101 3.22 -19.89 -9.64
N GLY A 102 3.02 -19.36 -10.83
CA GLY A 102 2.46 -20.04 -11.99
C GLY A 102 0.95 -19.88 -12.15
N ASP A 103 0.23 -19.40 -11.13
CA ASP A 103 -1.21 -19.18 -11.25
C ASP A 103 -1.49 -18.08 -12.30
N ALA A 104 -2.43 -18.36 -13.21
CA ALA A 104 -3.11 -17.33 -13.95
C ALA A 104 -4.15 -16.70 -13.03
N VAL A 105 -4.15 -15.39 -12.92
CA VAL A 105 -4.94 -14.65 -11.95
C VAL A 105 -5.76 -13.53 -12.59
N THR A 106 -6.89 -13.23 -11.98
CA THR A 106 -7.77 -12.13 -12.39
C THR A 106 -7.99 -11.22 -11.20
N ARG A 107 -7.76 -9.90 -11.36
CA ARG A 107 -8.13 -8.89 -10.38
C ARG A 107 -9.35 -8.11 -10.87
N ARG A 108 -10.44 -8.19 -10.12
CA ARG A 108 -11.62 -7.32 -10.28
C ARG A 108 -11.52 -6.20 -9.26
N SER A 109 -11.53 -4.96 -9.75
CA SER A 109 -11.50 -3.74 -8.91
C SER A 109 -12.82 -3.02 -9.08
N THR A 110 -13.48 -2.66 -7.97
CA THR A 110 -14.77 -1.95 -7.98
C THR A 110 -14.70 -0.75 -7.04
N ILE A 111 -15.12 0.41 -7.49
CA ILE A 111 -15.27 1.60 -6.62
C ILE A 111 -16.44 1.33 -5.68
N ALA A 112 -16.13 1.06 -4.41
CA ALA A 112 -17.13 0.72 -3.40
C ALA A 112 -17.78 1.97 -2.78
N GLU A 113 -17.00 3.06 -2.65
CA GLU A 113 -17.48 4.27 -1.99
C GLU A 113 -16.71 5.51 -2.50
N VAL A 114 -17.43 6.64 -2.59
CA VAL A 114 -16.85 7.98 -2.81
C VAL A 114 -17.49 8.94 -1.79
N THR A 115 -16.69 9.40 -0.83
CA THR A 115 -17.17 10.19 0.31
C THR A 115 -16.42 11.52 0.39
N PRO A 116 -17.04 12.64 -0.04
CA PRO A 116 -16.52 13.98 0.24
C PRO A 116 -16.64 14.31 1.73
N LYS A 117 -15.62 14.96 2.27
CA LYS A 117 -15.61 15.47 3.66
C LYS A 117 -14.96 16.85 3.72
N GLN A 118 -15.36 17.65 4.70
CA GLN A 118 -14.68 18.89 5.05
C GLN A 118 -13.73 18.61 6.23
N GLY A 119 -12.43 18.73 5.98
CA GLY A 119 -11.41 18.62 7.00
C GLY A 119 -10.95 19.97 7.54
N ARG A 120 -10.06 19.98 8.54
CA ARG A 120 -9.47 21.21 9.11
C ARG A 120 -8.66 22.01 8.08
N SER A 121 -7.97 21.32 7.19
CA SER A 121 -7.09 21.89 6.15
C SER A 121 -7.74 21.99 4.77
N GLY A 122 -9.09 21.94 4.67
CA GLY A 122 -9.81 22.05 3.41
C GLY A 122 -10.60 20.80 3.03
N ALA A 123 -11.01 20.73 1.77
CA ALA A 123 -11.80 19.64 1.25
C ALA A 123 -10.98 18.34 1.15
N LEU A 124 -11.64 17.22 1.44
CA LEU A 124 -11.13 15.86 1.30
C LEU A 124 -12.14 15.03 0.50
N VAL A 125 -11.66 14.14 -0.33
CA VAL A 125 -12.49 13.11 -0.95
C VAL A 125 -11.86 11.76 -0.69
N PHE A 126 -12.60 10.88 -0.02
CA PHE A 126 -12.21 9.49 0.17
C PHE A 126 -12.80 8.64 -0.93
N VAL A 127 -11.99 7.79 -1.51
CA VAL A 127 -12.40 6.79 -2.50
C VAL A 127 -11.98 5.43 -1.97
N LYS A 128 -12.95 4.56 -1.74
CA LYS A 128 -12.70 3.17 -1.36
C LYS A 128 -12.84 2.27 -2.57
N VAL A 129 -11.79 1.52 -2.87
CA VAL A 129 -11.77 0.54 -3.96
C VAL A 129 -11.71 -0.86 -3.36
N ARG A 130 -12.62 -1.74 -3.76
CA ARG A 130 -12.54 -3.17 -3.47
C ARG A 130 -11.78 -3.84 -4.60
N HIS A 131 -10.69 -4.51 -4.27
CA HIS A 131 -9.97 -5.41 -5.17
C HIS A 131 -10.22 -6.86 -4.74
N GLU A 132 -10.59 -7.70 -5.67
CA GLU A 132 -10.78 -9.14 -5.48
C GLU A 132 -9.87 -9.87 -6.47
N VAL A 133 -8.98 -10.73 -5.97
CA VAL A 133 -8.05 -11.49 -6.79
C VAL A 133 -8.47 -12.95 -6.79
N PHE A 134 -8.67 -13.51 -7.99
CA PHE A 134 -9.11 -14.87 -8.22
C PHE A 134 -7.98 -15.65 -8.89
N ALA A 135 -7.71 -16.86 -8.43
CA ALA A 135 -6.94 -17.83 -9.19
C ALA A 135 -7.81 -18.42 -10.31
N GLN A 136 -7.20 -18.83 -11.42
CA GLN A 136 -7.91 -19.40 -12.56
C GLN A 136 -8.79 -20.60 -12.12
N GLY A 137 -10.03 -20.62 -12.59
CA GLY A 137 -11.00 -21.67 -12.28
C GLY A 137 -11.69 -21.54 -10.92
N SER A 138 -11.31 -20.55 -10.08
CA SER A 138 -11.98 -20.30 -8.80
C SER A 138 -13.15 -19.32 -8.97
N SER A 139 -14.29 -19.65 -8.38
CA SER A 139 -15.43 -18.73 -8.27
C SER A 139 -15.36 -17.80 -7.05
N SER A 140 -14.50 -18.11 -6.09
CA SER A 140 -14.27 -17.32 -4.89
C SER A 140 -12.91 -16.62 -4.95
N PRO A 141 -12.79 -15.38 -4.44
CA PRO A 141 -11.52 -14.69 -4.41
C PRO A 141 -10.51 -15.39 -3.48
N ALA A 142 -9.25 -15.45 -3.89
CA ALA A 142 -8.15 -15.88 -3.03
C ALA A 142 -7.79 -14.80 -2.01
N LEU A 143 -7.95 -13.53 -2.38
CA LEU A 143 -7.81 -12.40 -1.48
C LEU A 143 -8.81 -11.30 -1.83
N THR A 144 -9.23 -10.55 -0.80
CA THR A 144 -9.98 -9.29 -0.94
C THR A 144 -9.20 -8.17 -0.27
N GLU A 145 -9.06 -7.04 -0.95
CA GLU A 145 -8.49 -5.81 -0.42
C GLU A 145 -9.53 -4.68 -0.47
N LEU A 146 -9.68 -3.95 0.62
CA LEU A 146 -10.36 -2.65 0.65
C LEU A 146 -9.29 -1.56 0.73
N HIS A 147 -9.07 -0.86 -0.38
CA HIS A 147 -8.05 0.17 -0.54
C HIS A 147 -8.67 1.55 -0.32
N ASP A 148 -8.21 2.25 0.69
CA ASP A 148 -8.64 3.61 1.03
C ASP A 148 -7.69 4.64 0.42
N ILE A 149 -8.19 5.40 -0.55
CA ILE A 149 -7.49 6.51 -1.20
C ILE A 149 -8.08 7.81 -0.68
N VAL A 150 -7.22 8.76 -0.31
CA VAL A 150 -7.64 10.11 0.05
C VAL A 150 -7.07 11.12 -0.94
N TYR A 151 -7.95 11.99 -1.43
CA TYR A 151 -7.59 13.18 -2.18
C TYR A 151 -7.72 14.39 -1.27
N ARG A 152 -6.75 15.31 -1.36
CA ARG A 152 -6.71 16.53 -0.53
C ARG A 152 -6.18 17.72 -1.32
N GLU A 153 -6.43 18.90 -0.80
CA GLU A 153 -5.87 20.14 -1.33
C GLU A 153 -4.33 20.16 -1.21
N ALA A 154 -3.72 21.06 -1.98
CA ALA A 154 -2.29 21.34 -1.85
C ALA A 154 -1.98 21.82 -0.43
N HIS A 155 -0.78 21.49 0.05
CA HIS A 155 -0.30 22.00 1.33
C HIS A 155 -0.16 23.52 1.25
N ARG A 156 -0.65 24.22 2.27
CA ARG A 156 -0.49 25.68 2.44
C ARG A 156 0.48 25.92 3.59
N PRO A 157 1.30 26.96 3.53
CA PRO A 157 2.20 27.30 4.65
C PRO A 157 1.45 27.55 5.99
N SER A 158 0.15 27.89 5.91
CA SER A 158 -0.73 28.10 7.07
C SER A 158 -1.34 26.83 7.62
N ASP A 159 -1.18 25.68 6.94
CA ASP A 159 -1.77 24.41 7.40
C ASP A 159 -1.04 23.95 8.67
N VAL A 160 -1.79 23.81 9.75
CA VAL A 160 -1.28 23.24 10.99
C VAL A 160 -1.31 21.73 10.88
N GLU A 161 -0.14 21.12 10.82
CA GLU A 161 -0.04 19.66 10.89
C GLU A 161 -0.55 19.15 12.25
N ALA A 162 -1.20 17.99 12.21
CA ALA A 162 -1.54 17.31 13.46
C ALA A 162 -0.25 17.00 14.24
N PRO A 163 -0.25 17.18 15.58
CA PRO A 163 0.92 16.83 16.38
C PRO A 163 1.30 15.36 16.14
N PRO A 164 2.60 15.05 16.09
CA PRO A 164 3.06 13.69 15.92
C PRO A 164 2.62 12.83 17.10
N GLN A 165 2.23 11.61 16.81
CA GLN A 165 1.88 10.61 17.82
C GLN A 165 3.11 9.75 18.12
N PRO A 166 3.51 9.57 19.40
CA PRO A 166 4.60 8.67 19.73
C PRO A 166 4.24 7.23 19.35
N ALA A 167 5.23 6.49 18.88
CA ALA A 167 5.07 5.07 18.63
C ALA A 167 4.91 4.29 19.95
N PRO A 168 4.27 3.09 19.93
CA PRO A 168 4.25 2.20 21.09
C PRO A 168 5.65 1.88 21.58
N ALA A 169 5.86 1.91 22.92
CA ALA A 169 7.18 1.70 23.51
C ALA A 169 7.57 0.21 23.58
N GLU A 170 6.58 -0.68 23.69
CA GLU A 170 6.81 -2.11 23.91
C GLU A 170 6.73 -2.88 22.58
N ALA A 171 7.89 -3.17 22.00
CA ALA A 171 8.03 -4.05 20.85
C ALA A 171 8.69 -5.36 21.26
N THR A 172 8.09 -6.50 20.85
CA THR A 172 8.74 -7.81 20.98
C THR A 172 9.71 -8.04 19.82
N TRP A 173 9.37 -7.53 18.65
CA TRP A 173 10.16 -7.63 17.42
C TRP A 173 10.53 -6.25 16.92
N HIS A 174 11.75 -6.12 16.44
CA HIS A 174 12.27 -4.84 15.99
C HIS A 174 13.25 -5.02 14.82
N ARG A 175 13.11 -4.21 13.80
CA ARG A 175 14.08 -4.09 12.71
C ARG A 175 14.25 -2.63 12.31
N ALA A 176 15.50 -2.18 12.36
CA ALA A 176 15.90 -0.88 11.83
C ALA A 176 16.30 -1.02 10.36
N LEU A 177 15.98 -0.03 9.56
CA LEU A 177 16.41 0.10 8.18
C LEU A 177 16.53 1.57 7.80
N ARG A 178 17.43 1.87 6.86
CA ARG A 178 17.58 3.21 6.31
C ARG A 178 17.14 3.21 4.86
N PRO A 179 15.93 3.73 4.55
CA PRO A 179 15.49 3.85 3.18
C PRO A 179 16.44 4.78 2.41
N ASP A 180 16.91 4.30 1.27
CA ASP A 180 17.76 5.04 0.36
C ASP A 180 17.15 5.13 -1.05
N ASP A 181 17.76 5.93 -1.91
CA ASP A 181 17.33 6.12 -3.28
C ASP A 181 17.24 4.78 -4.05
N VAL A 182 18.13 3.82 -3.73
CA VAL A 182 18.19 2.52 -4.41
C VAL A 182 17.00 1.65 -4.01
N LEU A 183 16.70 1.56 -2.72
CA LEU A 183 15.53 0.82 -2.22
C LEU A 183 14.23 1.39 -2.82
N LEU A 184 14.07 2.71 -2.79
CA LEU A 184 12.86 3.37 -3.31
C LEU A 184 12.72 3.19 -4.82
N PHE A 185 13.81 3.33 -5.58
CA PHE A 185 13.82 3.06 -7.01
C PHE A 185 13.45 1.61 -7.33
N ARG A 186 14.08 0.63 -6.65
CA ARG A 186 13.79 -0.80 -6.87
C ARG A 186 12.32 -1.13 -6.60
N TYR A 187 11.74 -0.59 -5.53
CA TYR A 187 10.33 -0.81 -5.21
C TYR A 187 9.40 -0.14 -6.23
N SER A 188 9.70 1.10 -6.65
CA SER A 188 8.98 1.77 -7.75
C SER A 188 9.03 0.97 -9.05
N ALA A 189 10.21 0.43 -9.41
CA ALA A 189 10.38 -0.38 -10.61
C ALA A 189 9.57 -1.69 -10.53
N LEU A 190 9.61 -2.38 -9.38
CA LEU A 190 8.90 -3.64 -9.15
C LEU A 190 7.37 -3.49 -9.21
N THR A 191 6.85 -2.36 -8.77
CA THR A 191 5.41 -2.07 -8.74
C THR A 191 4.96 -1.19 -9.91
N PHE A 192 5.88 -0.83 -10.81
CA PHE A 192 5.69 0.13 -11.90
C PHE A 192 5.08 1.45 -11.41
N ASN A 193 5.46 1.87 -10.21
CA ASN A 193 4.96 3.10 -9.60
C ASN A 193 5.79 4.30 -10.04
N GLY A 194 5.21 5.09 -10.95
CA GLY A 194 5.83 6.29 -11.51
C GLY A 194 5.67 7.57 -10.68
N HIS A 195 5.11 7.52 -9.48
CA HIS A 195 4.90 8.73 -8.67
C HIS A 195 6.23 9.34 -8.25
N ARG A 196 6.48 10.55 -8.72
CA ARG A 196 7.78 11.26 -8.63
C ARG A 196 8.26 11.50 -7.21
N ILE A 197 7.37 11.57 -6.22
CA ILE A 197 7.77 11.78 -4.83
C ILE A 197 8.68 10.67 -4.27
N HIS A 198 8.71 9.51 -4.93
CA HIS A 198 9.49 8.36 -4.47
C HIS A 198 10.89 8.27 -5.09
N TYR A 199 11.17 9.00 -6.18
CA TYR A 199 12.46 8.89 -6.89
C TYR A 199 13.00 10.20 -7.48
N ASP A 200 12.19 11.24 -7.57
CA ASP A 200 12.62 12.54 -8.10
C ASP A 200 12.79 13.55 -6.95
N ARG A 201 14.01 13.61 -6.43
CA ARG A 201 14.34 14.47 -5.28
C ARG A 201 14.04 15.94 -5.52
N ARG A 202 14.34 16.43 -6.73
CA ARG A 202 14.06 17.82 -7.08
C ARG A 202 12.54 18.10 -7.08
N TYR A 203 11.76 17.24 -7.67
CA TYR A 203 10.30 17.38 -7.68
C TYR A 203 9.71 17.35 -6.27
N VAL A 204 10.11 16.39 -5.46
CA VAL A 204 9.53 16.21 -4.12
C VAL A 204 9.88 17.38 -3.19
N THR A 205 11.06 18.01 -3.35
CA THR A 205 11.49 19.14 -2.50
C THR A 205 11.01 20.49 -3.03
N GLU A 206 11.13 20.75 -4.34
CA GLU A 206 10.83 22.06 -4.93
C GLU A 206 9.35 22.22 -5.29
N VAL A 207 8.63 21.13 -5.64
CA VAL A 207 7.23 21.18 -6.08
C VAL A 207 6.28 20.72 -4.98
N GLU A 208 6.57 19.60 -4.31
CA GLU A 208 5.70 19.06 -3.25
C GLU A 208 6.03 19.63 -1.86
N GLY A 209 7.23 20.22 -1.67
CA GLY A 209 7.66 20.85 -0.43
C GLY A 209 7.99 19.86 0.69
N TYR A 210 8.29 18.59 0.37
CA TYR A 210 8.74 17.61 1.36
C TYR A 210 10.25 17.72 1.61
N PRO A 211 10.74 17.29 2.78
CA PRO A 211 12.18 17.39 3.13
C PRO A 211 13.06 16.38 2.38
N GLY A 212 12.48 15.36 1.76
CA GLY A 212 13.19 14.29 1.05
C GLY A 212 12.24 13.38 0.30
N LEU A 213 12.77 12.29 -0.28
CA LEU A 213 11.94 11.29 -0.96
C LEU A 213 10.99 10.61 0.03
N VAL A 214 9.74 10.46 -0.37
CA VAL A 214 8.73 9.81 0.46
C VAL A 214 8.86 8.29 0.31
N VAL A 215 8.97 7.58 1.42
CA VAL A 215 8.92 6.11 1.42
C VAL A 215 7.52 5.65 1.06
N HIS A 216 7.39 4.70 0.13
CA HIS A 216 6.09 4.19 -0.29
C HIS A 216 5.32 3.57 0.89
N GLY A 217 4.08 3.99 1.11
CA GLY A 217 3.21 3.36 2.11
C GLY A 217 3.09 1.84 1.91
N PRO A 218 2.88 1.33 0.68
CA PRO A 218 2.92 -0.11 0.41
C PRO A 218 4.24 -0.80 0.73
N LEU A 219 5.39 -0.15 0.56
CA LEU A 219 6.68 -0.69 0.99
C LEU A 219 6.74 -0.84 2.51
N ILE A 220 6.29 0.16 3.26
CA ILE A 220 6.24 0.09 4.73
C ILE A 220 5.34 -1.06 5.17
N ALA A 221 4.13 -1.18 4.60
CA ALA A 221 3.22 -2.30 4.87
C ALA A 221 3.85 -3.66 4.54
N THR A 222 4.59 -3.75 3.43
CA THR A 222 5.34 -4.96 3.04
C THR A 222 6.43 -5.28 4.07
N LEU A 223 7.18 -4.28 4.55
CA LEU A 223 8.22 -4.45 5.56
C LEU A 223 7.65 -4.90 6.91
N LEU A 224 6.45 -4.45 7.29
CA LEU A 224 5.75 -4.89 8.51
C LEU A 224 5.38 -6.37 8.43
N LEU A 225 4.81 -6.83 7.31
CA LEU A 225 4.54 -8.26 7.12
C LEU A 225 5.82 -9.08 6.86
N ASP A 226 6.87 -8.46 6.33
CA ASP A 226 8.18 -9.11 6.23
C ASP A 226 8.79 -9.36 7.62
N LEU A 227 8.66 -8.40 8.56
CA LEU A 227 9.04 -8.59 9.96
C LEU A 227 8.28 -9.78 10.56
N LEU A 228 6.93 -9.81 10.43
CA LEU A 228 6.12 -10.92 10.92
C LEU A 228 6.61 -12.27 10.35
N ARG A 229 6.87 -12.34 9.05
CA ARG A 229 7.35 -13.55 8.38
C ARG A 229 8.72 -13.99 8.87
N ARG A 230 9.61 -13.06 9.21
CA ARG A 230 10.94 -13.36 9.78
C ARG A 230 10.83 -13.96 11.18
N GLU A 231 9.93 -13.40 11.99
CA GLU A 231 9.75 -13.83 13.39
C GLU A 231 8.86 -15.07 13.52
N LEU A 232 7.89 -15.22 12.63
CA LEU A 232 6.94 -16.34 12.60
C LEU A 232 6.86 -16.97 11.19
N PRO A 233 7.92 -17.67 10.71
CA PRO A 233 8.00 -18.14 9.33
C PRO A 233 6.94 -19.18 8.96
N GLN A 234 6.32 -19.85 9.93
CA GLN A 234 5.26 -20.83 9.72
C GLN A 234 3.85 -20.29 9.92
N ALA A 235 3.70 -19.02 10.33
CA ALA A 235 2.39 -18.44 10.56
C ALA A 235 1.70 -18.08 9.24
N GLU A 236 0.44 -18.44 9.12
CA GLU A 236 -0.42 -18.02 8.02
C GLU A 236 -1.24 -16.79 8.46
N VAL A 237 -1.21 -15.73 7.65
CA VAL A 237 -1.97 -14.50 7.92
C VAL A 237 -3.38 -14.65 7.36
N ALA A 238 -4.40 -14.53 8.20
CA ALA A 238 -5.80 -14.56 7.81
C ALA A 238 -6.29 -13.20 7.33
N SER A 239 -5.88 -12.15 8.04
CA SER A 239 -6.23 -10.76 7.71
C SER A 239 -5.08 -9.83 8.04
N PHE A 240 -5.06 -8.69 7.37
CA PHE A 240 -4.11 -7.60 7.64
C PHE A 240 -4.80 -6.27 7.37
N GLN A 241 -4.55 -5.29 8.23
CA GLN A 241 -4.97 -3.92 7.99
C GLN A 241 -3.87 -2.96 8.38
N PHE A 242 -3.76 -1.86 7.65
CA PHE A 242 -2.83 -0.78 8.00
C PHE A 242 -3.44 0.58 7.74
N ARG A 243 -2.95 1.58 8.44
CA ARG A 243 -3.26 2.98 8.25
C ARG A 243 -1.98 3.80 8.26
N ALA A 244 -1.74 4.55 7.17
CA ALA A 244 -0.69 5.55 7.10
C ALA A 244 -1.10 6.78 7.91
N LEU A 245 -0.25 7.23 8.81
CA LEU A 245 -0.50 8.34 9.72
C LEU A 245 0.32 9.58 9.35
N ARG A 246 1.58 9.37 8.97
CA ARG A 246 2.52 10.40 8.57
C ARG A 246 3.43 9.89 7.44
N PRO A 247 3.92 10.76 6.56
CA PRO A 247 4.96 10.36 5.61
C PRO A 247 6.24 9.98 6.35
N THR A 248 6.93 8.95 5.84
CA THR A 248 8.29 8.60 6.20
C THR A 248 9.20 9.06 5.08
N PHE A 249 10.35 9.62 5.40
CA PHE A 249 11.30 10.14 4.42
C PHE A 249 12.57 9.29 4.37
N ASP A 250 13.24 9.34 3.23
CA ASP A 250 14.54 8.72 3.03
C ASP A 250 15.66 9.40 3.83
N GLY A 251 16.83 8.79 3.84
CA GLY A 251 18.05 9.38 4.42
C GLY A 251 18.18 9.27 5.93
N ALA A 252 17.08 9.06 6.67
CA ALA A 252 17.09 8.78 8.10
C ALA A 252 16.69 7.32 8.36
N GLU A 253 17.06 6.79 9.52
CA GLU A 253 16.66 5.46 9.96
C GLU A 253 15.16 5.44 10.26
N MET A 254 14.48 4.38 9.86
CA MET A 254 13.13 4.06 10.28
C MET A 254 13.10 2.68 10.93
N HIS A 255 12.09 2.43 11.73
CA HIS A 255 11.94 1.16 12.43
C HIS A 255 10.60 0.53 12.13
N VAL A 256 10.61 -0.77 11.87
CA VAL A 256 9.41 -1.62 11.85
C VAL A 256 9.42 -2.50 13.09
N ASN A 257 8.28 -2.54 13.76
CA ASN A 257 8.14 -3.14 15.07
C ASN A 257 6.92 -4.06 15.11
N GLY A 258 6.90 -5.01 16.04
CA GLY A 258 5.79 -5.90 16.24
C GLY A 258 5.70 -6.44 17.65
N ALA A 259 4.46 -6.78 18.04
CA ALA A 259 4.15 -7.50 19.26
C ALA A 259 2.99 -8.46 18.98
N ARG A 260 3.10 -9.71 19.46
CA ARG A 260 2.07 -10.73 19.31
C ARG A 260 1.27 -10.90 20.59
N GLU A 261 -0.06 -10.94 20.43
CA GLU A 261 -0.99 -11.26 21.51
C GLU A 261 -2.00 -12.31 21.00
N GLY A 262 -1.80 -13.56 21.38
CA GLY A 262 -2.61 -14.67 20.87
C GLY A 262 -2.45 -14.83 19.34
N ASP A 263 -3.58 -14.78 18.61
CA ASP A 263 -3.61 -14.82 17.15
C ASP A 263 -3.55 -13.42 16.51
N THR A 264 -3.49 -12.37 17.31
CA THR A 264 -3.34 -11.00 16.85
C THR A 264 -1.88 -10.57 16.92
N VAL A 265 -1.40 -9.92 15.87
CA VAL A 265 -0.08 -9.31 15.82
C VAL A 265 -0.26 -7.82 15.53
N ARG A 266 0.09 -7.00 16.49
CA ARG A 266 0.21 -5.56 16.28
C ARG A 266 1.55 -5.26 15.64
N LEU A 267 1.51 -4.44 14.58
CA LEU A 267 2.69 -4.03 13.82
C LEU A 267 2.66 -2.51 13.66
N TRP A 268 3.83 -1.88 13.68
CA TRP A 268 3.88 -0.44 13.44
C TRP A 268 5.23 -0.01 12.87
N ALA A 269 5.22 1.10 12.14
CA ALA A 269 6.42 1.77 11.70
C ALA A 269 6.57 3.11 12.42
N GLN A 270 7.81 3.49 12.71
CA GLN A 270 8.17 4.77 13.30
C GLN A 270 9.37 5.37 12.57
N ASP A 271 9.46 6.69 12.58
CA ASP A 271 10.62 7.42 12.08
C ASP A 271 11.76 7.45 13.11
N HIS A 272 12.89 8.06 12.72
CA HIS A 272 14.09 8.19 13.55
C HIS A 272 13.87 8.99 14.86
N ALA A 273 12.81 9.80 14.92
CA ALA A 273 12.44 10.57 16.11
C ALA A 273 11.46 9.83 17.02
N GLY A 274 11.06 8.59 16.68
CA GLY A 274 10.13 7.77 17.44
C GLY A 274 8.66 8.08 17.19
N TRP A 275 8.33 8.83 16.14
CA TRP A 275 6.95 9.14 15.79
C TRP A 275 6.31 8.04 14.96
N LEU A 276 5.10 7.66 15.31
CA LEU A 276 4.32 6.66 14.61
C LEU A 276 3.97 7.13 13.20
N THR A 277 4.42 6.39 12.19
CA THR A 277 4.17 6.71 10.78
C THR A 277 3.15 5.77 10.13
N MET A 278 3.08 4.52 10.59
CA MET A 278 2.07 3.56 10.16
C MET A 278 1.67 2.67 11.34
N ASP A 279 0.38 2.44 11.52
CA ASP A 279 -0.19 1.48 12.48
C ASP A 279 -0.86 0.35 11.71
N ALA A 280 -0.62 -0.90 12.13
CA ALA A 280 -1.12 -2.08 11.44
C ALA A 280 -1.45 -3.22 12.41
N THR A 281 -2.35 -4.10 11.97
CA THR A 281 -2.73 -5.31 12.71
C THR A 281 -2.85 -6.47 11.73
N ALA A 282 -2.26 -7.59 12.07
CA ALA A 282 -2.46 -8.88 11.39
C ALA A 282 -3.20 -9.83 12.33
N THR A 283 -4.09 -10.66 11.76
CA THR A 283 -4.67 -11.80 12.45
C THR A 283 -4.12 -13.06 11.80
N LEU A 284 -3.63 -13.99 12.61
CA LEU A 284 -3.11 -15.27 12.17
C LEU A 284 -4.23 -16.30 12.03
N GLN A 285 -4.06 -17.27 11.15
CA GLN A 285 -4.90 -18.47 11.12
C GLN A 285 -4.70 -19.24 12.44
N PRO A 286 -5.76 -19.74 13.08
CA PRO A 286 -5.61 -20.62 14.25
C PRO A 286 -4.74 -21.83 13.90
N ALA A 287 -3.82 -22.21 14.80
CA ALA A 287 -3.03 -23.43 14.65
C ALA A 287 -3.96 -24.64 14.63
N GLY A 288 -4.10 -25.31 13.48
CA GLY A 288 -4.97 -26.46 13.28
C GLY A 288 -6.26 -26.23 12.46
N GLY A 289 -6.46 -25.04 11.92
CA GLY A 289 -7.65 -24.66 11.18
C GLY A 289 -7.52 -24.75 9.66
N ARG A 290 -7.31 -25.96 9.10
CA ARG A 290 -7.87 -26.30 7.76
C ARG A 290 -8.88 -27.42 7.95
N PRO A 291 -10.14 -27.24 7.47
CA PRO A 291 -11.10 -28.34 7.38
C PRO A 291 -10.64 -29.40 6.39
#